data_df4dbd1bcb2230a6165d1ed9ddbb46e5
#
_entry.id   df4dbd1bcb2230a6165d1ed9ddbb46e5
#
_cell.length_a   1.000
_cell.length_b   1.000
_cell.length_c   1.000
_cell.angle_alpha   90.00
_cell.angle_beta   90.00
_cell.angle_gamma   90.00
#
_symmetry.space_group_name_H-M   'P 1'
#
loop_
_entity.id
_entity.type
_entity.pdbx_description
1 polymer ?
#
loop_
_entity_poly.entity_id
_entity_poly.type
_entity_poly.pdbx_seq_one_letter_code
_entity_poly.pdbx_strand_id
1 'polypeptide(L)'
;IESGANVVQLFESFAESMLKPFYEKWALPCHEKIFQNLNRDVPSILFAKEFSDLELMASSGAAALSVGNVVDLSEAIQQFPELIFQGNVDNRIIAEGDLDKISDATLNCLKQSEGKNHILNLSHGLLENTSLESVLHFINTSHSMRITNS
;
A
#
# COMPACT_ATOMS: atom_id res chain seq x y z
N ILE A 1 16.35 -1.19 -12.97
CA ILE A 1 16.30 -2.66 -13.13
C ILE A 1 17.71 -3.16 -13.43
N GLU A 2 18.35 -2.69 -14.48
CA GLU A 2 19.75 -3.05 -14.80
C GLU A 2 20.73 -2.70 -13.66
N SER A 3 20.42 -1.71 -12.85
CA SER A 3 21.17 -1.31 -11.65
C SER A 3 20.86 -2.13 -10.40
N GLY A 4 20.07 -3.20 -10.50
CA GLY A 4 19.80 -4.14 -9.41
C GLY A 4 18.53 -3.86 -8.59
N ALA A 5 17.58 -3.06 -9.08
CA ALA A 5 16.29 -2.91 -8.42
C ALA A 5 15.46 -4.19 -8.51
N ASN A 6 14.96 -4.67 -7.38
CA ASN A 6 14.13 -5.87 -7.28
C ASN A 6 12.64 -5.57 -7.41
N VAL A 7 12.21 -4.35 -7.09
CA VAL A 7 10.84 -3.85 -7.18
C VAL A 7 10.89 -2.39 -7.59
N VAL A 8 9.91 -1.94 -8.36
CA VAL A 8 9.76 -0.53 -8.75
C VAL A 8 8.42 -0.01 -8.27
N GLN A 9 8.41 1.16 -7.64
CA GLN A 9 7.17 1.82 -7.22
C GLN A 9 6.97 3.13 -7.96
N LEU A 10 5.81 3.29 -8.58
CA LEU A 10 5.35 4.53 -9.18
C LEU A 10 4.50 5.32 -8.17
N PHE A 11 4.82 6.60 -8.00
CA PHE A 11 4.11 7.50 -7.10
C PHE A 11 3.24 8.48 -7.88
N GLU A 12 1.91 8.36 -7.73
CA GLU A 12 0.96 9.40 -8.13
C GLU A 12 0.57 10.23 -6.89
N SER A 13 1.40 11.21 -6.60
CA SER A 13 1.33 11.98 -5.35
C SER A 13 0.16 12.97 -5.30
N PHE A 14 -0.49 13.24 -6.42
CA PHE A 14 -1.60 14.20 -6.53
C PHE A 14 -2.95 13.53 -6.79
N ALA A 15 -3.02 12.21 -6.74
CA ALA A 15 -4.26 11.48 -7.00
C ALA A 15 -5.43 11.92 -6.10
N GLU A 16 -5.16 12.31 -4.86
CA GLU A 16 -6.15 12.81 -3.89
C GLU A 16 -6.94 14.03 -4.39
N SER A 17 -6.34 14.84 -5.25
CA SER A 17 -6.98 16.03 -5.83
C SER A 17 -7.65 15.76 -7.16
N MET A 18 -7.54 14.55 -7.69
CA MET A 18 -8.12 14.18 -8.99
C MET A 18 -9.53 13.59 -8.82
N LEU A 19 -10.47 14.15 -9.55
CA LEU A 19 -11.76 13.49 -9.76
C LEU A 19 -11.57 12.25 -10.67
N LYS A 20 -12.34 11.18 -10.41
CA LYS A 20 -12.30 9.93 -11.17
C LYS A 20 -12.17 10.11 -12.69
N PRO A 21 -12.97 10.95 -13.38
CA PRO A 21 -12.85 11.14 -14.84
C PRO A 21 -11.52 11.76 -15.29
N PHE A 22 -10.88 12.55 -14.42
CA PHE A 22 -9.56 13.14 -14.74
C PHE A 22 -8.45 12.11 -14.55
N TYR A 23 -8.53 11.30 -13.49
CA TYR A 23 -7.62 10.20 -13.28
C TYR A 23 -7.66 9.21 -14.46
N GLU A 24 -8.85 8.76 -14.84
CA GLU A 24 -9.08 7.86 -15.96
C GLU A 24 -8.56 8.42 -17.30
N LYS A 25 -8.76 9.70 -17.53
CA LYS A 25 -8.37 10.34 -18.79
C LYS A 25 -6.89 10.66 -18.88
N TRP A 26 -6.25 11.07 -17.78
CA TRP A 26 -4.90 11.65 -17.81
C TRP A 26 -3.84 10.85 -17.08
N ALA A 27 -4.12 10.34 -15.88
CA ALA A 27 -3.16 9.60 -15.09
C ALA A 27 -3.06 8.14 -15.52
N LEU A 28 -4.19 7.45 -15.62
CA LEU A 28 -4.24 6.03 -15.93
C LEU A 28 -3.50 5.66 -17.23
N PRO A 29 -3.67 6.34 -18.37
CA PRO A 29 -2.94 6.00 -19.60
C PRO A 29 -1.41 6.15 -19.46
N CYS A 30 -0.96 7.06 -18.60
CA CYS A 30 0.46 7.22 -18.30
C CYS A 30 0.96 6.04 -17.44
N HIS A 31 0.19 5.63 -16.44
CA HIS A 31 0.52 4.47 -15.60
C HIS A 31 0.60 3.19 -16.44
N GLU A 32 -0.43 2.91 -17.25
CA GLU A 32 -0.46 1.77 -18.17
C GLU A 32 0.77 1.73 -19.07
N LYS A 33 1.11 2.86 -19.69
CA LYS A 33 2.27 2.95 -20.57
C LYS A 33 3.58 2.69 -19.82
N ILE A 34 3.72 3.17 -18.58
CA ILE A 34 4.90 2.93 -17.75
C ILE A 34 5.00 1.44 -17.43
N PHE A 35 3.95 0.81 -16.90
CA PHE A 35 3.98 -0.58 -16.47
C PHE A 35 4.10 -1.55 -17.66
N GLN A 36 3.51 -1.25 -18.82
CA GLN A 36 3.69 -2.04 -20.04
C GLN A 36 5.14 -2.05 -20.56
N ASN A 37 5.90 -0.99 -20.30
CA ASN A 37 7.30 -0.87 -20.71
C ASN A 37 8.32 -1.31 -19.66
N LEU A 38 7.87 -1.67 -18.45
CA LEU A 38 8.74 -2.27 -17.45
C LEU A 38 9.01 -3.75 -17.80
N ASN A 39 10.20 -4.22 -17.45
CA ASN A 39 10.49 -5.65 -17.54
C ASN A 39 9.53 -6.42 -16.61
N ARG A 40 8.78 -7.37 -17.15
CA ARG A 40 7.78 -8.17 -16.43
C ARG A 40 8.38 -9.07 -15.33
N ASP A 41 9.68 -9.30 -15.35
CA ASP A 41 10.38 -10.05 -14.31
C ASP A 41 10.57 -9.24 -13.02
N VAL A 42 10.29 -7.92 -13.06
CA VAL A 42 10.40 -7.03 -11.90
C VAL A 42 9.02 -6.58 -11.47
N PRO A 43 8.57 -6.98 -10.26
CA PRO A 43 7.29 -6.54 -9.74
C PRO A 43 7.19 -5.02 -9.64
N SER A 44 6.01 -4.51 -9.91
CA SER A 44 5.72 -3.08 -9.87
C SER A 44 4.61 -2.76 -8.88
N ILE A 45 4.72 -1.60 -8.21
CA ILE A 45 3.74 -1.10 -7.25
C ILE A 45 3.23 0.24 -7.76
N LEU A 46 1.91 0.45 -7.73
CA LEU A 46 1.30 1.75 -7.91
C LEU A 46 0.88 2.31 -6.55
N PHE A 47 1.41 3.47 -6.19
CA PHE A 47 0.91 4.29 -5.09
C PHE A 47 0.14 5.47 -5.67
N ALA A 48 -1.18 5.50 -5.49
CA ALA A 48 -2.03 6.64 -5.83
C ALA A 48 -2.59 7.22 -4.52
N LYS A 49 -2.02 8.36 -4.11
CA LYS A 49 -2.26 8.96 -2.79
C LYS A 49 -3.74 9.24 -2.58
N GLU A 50 -4.32 8.68 -1.48
CA GLU A 50 -5.73 8.87 -1.07
C GLU A 50 -6.77 8.59 -2.17
N PHE A 51 -6.36 7.89 -3.24
CA PHE A 51 -7.26 7.46 -4.31
C PHE A 51 -7.76 6.05 -4.02
N SER A 52 -9.08 5.89 -3.92
CA SER A 52 -9.71 4.65 -3.45
C SER A 52 -10.44 3.85 -4.54
N ASP A 53 -10.39 4.30 -5.79
CA ASP A 53 -10.98 3.54 -6.90
C ASP A 53 -10.03 2.41 -7.33
N LEU A 54 -10.18 1.25 -6.66
CA LEU A 54 -9.32 0.10 -6.88
C LEU A 54 -9.43 -0.49 -8.29
N GLU A 55 -10.60 -0.37 -8.94
CA GLU A 55 -10.78 -0.85 -10.31
C GLU A 55 -9.90 -0.07 -11.30
N LEU A 56 -9.88 1.26 -11.17
CA LEU A 56 -9.00 2.10 -11.98
C LEU A 56 -7.52 1.88 -11.66
N MET A 57 -7.18 1.73 -10.38
CA MET A 57 -5.80 1.43 -10.00
C MET A 57 -5.35 0.07 -10.55
N ALA A 58 -6.20 -0.95 -10.45
CA ALA A 58 -5.93 -2.31 -10.95
C ALA A 58 -5.73 -2.32 -12.47
N SER A 59 -6.52 -1.53 -13.22
CA SER A 59 -6.39 -1.45 -14.68
C SER A 59 -5.07 -0.86 -15.16
N SER A 60 -4.29 -0.21 -14.28
CA SER A 60 -2.96 0.30 -14.60
C SER A 60 -1.95 -0.77 -15.04
N GLY A 61 -2.19 -2.03 -14.65
CA GLY A 61 -1.28 -3.14 -14.91
C GLY A 61 -0.14 -3.29 -13.90
N ALA A 62 -0.18 -2.58 -12.77
CA ALA A 62 0.74 -2.79 -11.66
C ALA A 62 0.51 -4.17 -11.01
N ALA A 63 1.58 -4.81 -10.53
CA ALA A 63 1.50 -6.08 -9.81
C ALA A 63 1.01 -5.93 -8.37
N ALA A 64 1.17 -4.75 -7.79
CA ALA A 64 0.71 -4.41 -6.45
C ALA A 64 0.14 -2.99 -6.39
N LEU A 65 -0.83 -2.79 -5.50
CA LEU A 65 -1.43 -1.48 -5.22
C LEU A 65 -1.09 -1.06 -3.80
N SER A 66 -0.51 0.13 -3.63
CA SER A 66 -0.33 0.75 -2.33
C SER A 66 -1.53 1.62 -2.02
N VAL A 67 -2.24 1.27 -0.95
CA VAL A 67 -3.58 1.80 -0.65
C VAL A 67 -3.65 2.57 0.66
N GLY A 68 -4.56 3.53 0.72
CA GLY A 68 -4.84 4.33 1.90
C GLY A 68 -5.64 3.57 2.98
N ASN A 69 -5.70 4.15 4.18
CA ASN A 69 -6.37 3.57 5.35
C ASN A 69 -7.90 3.50 5.25
N VAL A 70 -8.50 4.14 4.23
CA VAL A 70 -9.94 4.06 3.93
C VAL A 70 -10.34 2.78 3.21
N VAL A 71 -9.36 2.04 2.67
CA VAL A 71 -9.59 0.78 1.95
C VAL A 71 -9.65 -0.37 2.96
N ASP A 72 -10.73 -1.16 2.92
CA ASP A 72 -10.78 -2.43 3.63
C ASP A 72 -9.94 -3.47 2.87
N LEU A 73 -8.86 -3.94 3.49
CA LEU A 73 -7.93 -4.88 2.86
C LEU A 73 -8.56 -6.25 2.61
N SER A 74 -9.46 -6.69 3.49
CA SER A 74 -10.11 -8.00 3.34
C SER A 74 -11.05 -8.00 2.12
N GLU A 75 -11.81 -6.94 1.94
CA GLU A 75 -12.67 -6.76 0.76
C GLU A 75 -11.83 -6.60 -0.52
N ALA A 76 -10.77 -5.79 -0.46
CA ALA A 76 -9.88 -5.56 -1.60
C ALA A 76 -9.20 -6.85 -2.08
N ILE A 77 -8.68 -7.67 -1.17
CA ILE A 77 -8.05 -8.96 -1.49
C ILE A 77 -9.07 -9.96 -2.08
N GLN A 78 -10.31 -9.95 -1.57
CA GLN A 78 -11.37 -10.79 -2.13
C GLN A 78 -11.79 -10.36 -3.54
N GLN A 79 -11.86 -9.05 -3.78
CA GLN A 79 -12.24 -8.50 -5.07
C GLN A 79 -11.15 -8.69 -6.15
N PHE A 80 -9.88 -8.63 -5.76
CA PHE A 80 -8.72 -8.72 -6.66
C PHE A 80 -7.70 -9.76 -6.16
N PRO A 81 -8.03 -11.05 -6.21
CA PRO A 81 -7.23 -12.11 -5.59
C PRO A 81 -5.84 -12.31 -6.21
N GLU A 82 -5.61 -11.81 -7.42
CA GLU A 82 -4.32 -11.83 -8.11
C GLU A 82 -3.42 -10.63 -7.80
N LEU A 83 -3.96 -9.58 -7.18
CA LEU A 83 -3.16 -8.40 -6.82
C LEU A 83 -2.56 -8.53 -5.42
N ILE A 84 -1.44 -7.87 -5.25
CA ILE A 84 -0.84 -7.66 -3.93
C ILE A 84 -1.22 -6.25 -3.45
N PHE A 85 -1.62 -6.14 -2.18
CA PHE A 85 -1.91 -4.85 -1.57
C PHE A 85 -0.79 -4.44 -0.60
N GLN A 86 -0.29 -3.22 -0.73
CA GLN A 86 0.65 -2.62 0.21
C GLN A 86 -0.09 -1.58 1.06
N GLY A 87 0.13 -1.61 2.35
CA GLY A 87 -0.48 -0.67 3.30
C GLY A 87 -1.01 -1.42 4.50
N ASN A 88 -1.98 -0.90 5.26
CA ASN A 88 -2.54 0.46 5.14
C ASN A 88 -2.80 1.06 6.53
N VAL A 89 -1.86 0.81 7.44
CA VAL A 89 -1.95 1.38 8.80
C VAL A 89 -1.90 2.90 8.70
N ASP A 90 -2.86 3.56 9.37
CA ASP A 90 -2.93 5.03 9.39
C ASP A 90 -1.65 5.61 10.01
N ASN A 91 -0.92 6.40 9.24
CA ASN A 91 0.32 7.04 9.67
C ASN A 91 0.11 8.04 10.83
N ARG A 92 -1.12 8.56 11.01
CA ARG A 92 -1.47 9.44 12.13
C ARG A 92 -1.42 8.70 13.46
N ILE A 93 -1.82 7.41 13.49
CA ILE A 93 -1.73 6.58 14.70
C ILE A 93 -0.25 6.44 15.13
N ILE A 94 0.65 6.27 14.16
CA ILE A 94 2.08 6.19 14.47
C ILE A 94 2.62 7.52 15.02
N ALA A 95 2.15 8.64 14.47
CA ALA A 95 2.56 9.98 14.88
C ALA A 95 2.00 10.39 16.26
N GLU A 96 0.83 9.87 16.67
CA GLU A 96 0.25 10.08 17.99
C GLU A 96 1.13 9.50 19.12
N GLY A 97 1.89 8.43 18.84
CA GLY A 97 2.86 7.85 19.79
C GLY A 97 2.25 6.94 20.86
N ASP A 98 0.97 6.61 20.79
CA ASP A 98 0.32 5.66 21.68
C ASP A 98 0.68 4.22 21.24
N LEU A 99 1.55 3.55 21.99
CA LEU A 99 2.09 2.23 21.62
C LEU A 99 1.02 1.14 21.59
N ASP A 100 0.01 1.20 22.43
CA ASP A 100 -1.10 0.24 22.45
C ASP A 100 -1.94 0.38 21.18
N LYS A 101 -2.28 1.62 20.79
CA LYS A 101 -2.98 1.88 19.54
C LYS A 101 -2.16 1.46 18.31
N ILE A 102 -0.85 1.69 18.33
CA ILE A 102 0.05 1.25 17.26
C ILE A 102 0.03 -0.27 17.14
N SER A 103 0.09 -0.99 18.26
CA SER A 103 -0.01 -2.46 18.28
C SER A 103 -1.34 -2.93 17.70
N ASP A 104 -2.44 -2.37 18.18
CA ASP A 104 -3.79 -2.76 17.74
C ASP A 104 -4.00 -2.50 16.25
N ALA A 105 -3.61 -1.32 15.75
CA ALA A 105 -3.72 -0.97 14.34
C ALA A 105 -2.87 -1.90 13.45
N THR A 106 -1.63 -2.19 13.88
CA THR A 106 -0.72 -3.08 13.16
C THR A 106 -1.27 -4.50 13.07
N LEU A 107 -1.72 -5.06 14.22
CA LEU A 107 -2.26 -6.42 14.26
C LEU A 107 -3.59 -6.54 13.52
N ASN A 108 -4.44 -5.51 13.56
CA ASN A 108 -5.68 -5.50 12.80
C ASN A 108 -5.43 -5.47 11.29
N CYS A 109 -4.48 -4.66 10.83
CA CYS A 109 -4.07 -4.62 9.43
C CYS A 109 -3.57 -6.00 8.95
N LEU A 110 -2.71 -6.65 9.72
CA LEU A 110 -2.20 -8.00 9.41
C LEU A 110 -3.29 -9.07 9.42
N LYS A 111 -4.28 -8.97 10.32
CA LYS A 111 -5.41 -9.91 10.37
C LYS A 111 -6.32 -9.81 9.15
N GLN A 112 -6.56 -8.59 8.63
CA GLN A 112 -7.39 -8.39 7.44
C GLN A 112 -6.85 -9.14 6.21
N SER A 113 -5.54 -9.22 6.08
CA SER A 113 -4.90 -9.91 4.96
C SER A 113 -4.81 -11.43 5.13
N GLU A 114 -5.00 -11.96 6.34
CA GLU A 114 -4.78 -13.37 6.67
C GLU A 114 -3.39 -13.88 6.21
N GLY A 115 -2.41 -12.98 6.08
CA GLY A 115 -1.07 -13.30 5.60
C GLY A 115 -0.97 -13.59 4.10
N LYS A 116 -1.97 -13.18 3.31
CA LYS A 116 -2.00 -13.42 1.85
C LYS A 116 -1.95 -12.08 1.10
N ASN A 117 -1.21 -12.07 0.00
CA ASN A 117 -1.20 -10.96 -0.96
C ASN A 117 -1.05 -9.56 -0.32
N HIS A 118 -0.24 -9.46 0.74
CA HIS A 118 -0.13 -8.24 1.51
C HIS A 118 1.33 -7.90 1.86
N ILE A 119 1.67 -6.63 1.71
CA ILE A 119 2.90 -6.02 2.19
C ILE A 119 2.49 -5.00 3.26
N LEU A 120 2.78 -5.29 4.53
CA LEU A 120 2.48 -4.35 5.61
C LEU A 120 3.24 -3.04 5.39
N ASN A 121 2.53 -1.96 5.40
CA ASN A 121 3.06 -0.60 5.33
C ASN A 121 2.07 0.37 5.98
N LEU A 122 2.48 1.62 6.10
CA LEU A 122 1.57 2.71 6.41
C LEU A 122 0.74 3.09 5.19
N SER A 123 -0.40 3.74 5.43
CA SER A 123 -1.26 4.30 4.38
C SER A 123 -0.57 5.43 3.59
N HIS A 124 0.38 6.10 4.23
CA HIS A 124 1.14 7.22 3.68
C HIS A 124 2.54 7.31 4.31
N GLY A 125 3.37 8.25 3.88
CA GLY A 125 4.66 8.54 4.52
C GLY A 125 4.52 8.95 5.98
N LEU A 126 5.61 8.82 6.75
CA LEU A 126 5.68 9.28 8.13
C LEU A 126 5.42 10.79 8.22
N LEU A 127 4.72 11.20 9.26
CA LEU A 127 4.55 12.62 9.57
C LEU A 127 5.81 13.15 10.27
N GLU A 128 6.06 14.46 10.13
CA GLU A 128 7.27 15.12 10.66
C GLU A 128 7.44 14.93 12.17
N ASN A 129 6.34 14.87 12.91
CA ASN A 129 6.33 14.68 14.37
C ASN A 129 6.38 13.22 14.83
N THR A 130 6.53 12.26 13.92
CA THR A 130 6.57 10.83 14.27
C THR A 130 7.86 10.50 15.03
N SER A 131 7.73 9.91 16.21
CA SER A 131 8.88 9.50 17.03
C SER A 131 9.55 8.23 16.49
N LEU A 132 10.86 8.11 16.68
CA LEU A 132 11.58 6.87 16.37
C LEU A 132 11.05 5.68 17.17
N GLU A 133 10.63 5.90 18.43
CA GLU A 133 10.06 4.88 19.31
C GLU A 133 8.80 4.27 18.70
N SER A 134 7.88 5.13 18.19
CA SER A 134 6.65 4.69 17.52
C SER A 134 6.95 3.82 16.28
N VAL A 135 7.92 4.24 15.47
CA VAL A 135 8.32 3.50 14.26
C VAL A 135 8.90 2.14 14.63
N LEU A 136 9.81 2.11 15.61
CA LEU A 136 10.40 0.85 16.07
C LEU A 136 9.35 -0.07 16.69
N HIS A 137 8.37 0.48 17.41
CA HIS A 137 7.28 -0.29 17.97
C HIS A 137 6.40 -0.91 16.90
N PHE A 138 6.03 -0.17 15.86
CA PHE A 138 5.32 -0.68 14.68
C PHE A 138 6.06 -1.85 14.03
N ILE A 139 7.38 -1.70 13.77
CA ILE A 139 8.21 -2.75 13.17
C ILE A 139 8.28 -3.99 14.07
N ASN A 140 8.54 -3.81 15.36
CA ASN A 140 8.65 -4.92 16.31
C ASN A 140 7.32 -5.67 16.47
N THR A 141 6.20 -4.96 16.52
CA THR A 141 4.87 -5.55 16.56
C THR A 141 4.60 -6.41 15.33
N SER A 142 4.96 -5.92 14.15
CA SER A 142 4.81 -6.68 12.90
C SER A 142 5.60 -7.99 12.90
N HIS A 143 6.84 -7.96 13.41
CA HIS A 143 7.71 -9.14 13.49
C HIS A 143 7.29 -10.15 14.58
N SER A 144 6.53 -9.71 15.58
CA SER A 144 6.02 -10.61 16.65
C SER A 144 4.89 -11.51 16.17
N MET A 145 4.20 -11.13 15.09
CA MET A 145 3.11 -11.93 14.54
C MET A 145 3.66 -13.07 13.70
N ARG A 146 3.59 -14.29 14.21
CA ARG A 146 3.89 -15.49 13.44
C ARG A 146 2.68 -15.85 12.60
N ILE A 147 2.80 -15.73 11.28
CA ILE A 147 1.81 -16.29 10.36
C ILE A 147 2.01 -17.82 10.40
N THR A 148 1.11 -18.52 11.06
CA THR A 148 1.05 -19.97 10.97
C THR A 148 0.43 -20.34 9.64
N ASN A 149 1.26 -20.64 8.65
CA ASN A 149 0.81 -21.28 7.42
C ASN A 149 0.26 -22.66 7.80
N SER A 150 -1.07 -22.80 7.76
CA SER A 150 -1.79 -24.07 7.85
C SER A 150 -2.01 -24.64 6.47
#